data_be453acdec6682a32e7a514b520ece4f
#
_entry.id   be453acdec6682a32e7a514b520ece4f
#
_cell.length_a   1.000
_cell.length_b   1.000
_cell.length_c   1.000
_cell.angle_alpha   90.00
_cell.angle_beta   90.00
_cell.angle_gamma   90.00
#
_symmetry.space_group_name_H-M   'P 1'
#
loop_
_entity.id
_entity.type
_entity.pdbx_description
1 polymer ?
#
loop_
_entity_poly.entity_id
_entity_poly.type
_entity_poly.pdbx_seq_one_letter_code
_entity_poly.pdbx_strand_id
1 'polypeptide(L)'
;MPRHVVLFGDSIFDNAAYIDGGPDVAAQLRALLDPDDRVTLKANDGSISEQVERHLFDCPDDATHVVISSGGNDILHHAALLDQPCETMAAAMAKLGDARGQFEPAHSSLVDAAALLNACVAICTIYDANMGPQIATAMSIFNDAITRHVHRAGLDLIDLRVVCNEAADYANPIEPSVLGGAKIAASIAGYVRTVESQAEQTRVFAR
;
A
#
# COMPACT_ATOMS: atom_id res chain seq x y z
N MET A 1 12.51 -20.86 -10.64
CA MET A 1 11.95 -20.28 -11.88
C MET A 1 12.06 -18.78 -11.78
N PRO A 2 12.26 -18.04 -12.88
CA PRO A 2 12.19 -16.58 -12.85
C PRO A 2 10.85 -16.10 -12.28
N ARG A 3 10.89 -15.06 -11.46
CA ARG A 3 9.70 -14.45 -10.85
C ARG A 3 9.23 -13.25 -11.67
N HIS A 4 7.94 -13.05 -11.73
CA HIS A 4 7.35 -11.83 -12.30
C HIS A 4 6.57 -11.11 -11.21
N VAL A 5 7.11 -10.01 -10.72
CA VAL A 5 6.52 -9.16 -9.69
C VAL A 5 5.74 -8.04 -10.35
N VAL A 6 4.48 -7.87 -10.00
CA VAL A 6 3.63 -6.79 -10.50
C VAL A 6 3.23 -5.88 -9.36
N LEU A 7 3.47 -4.59 -9.51
CA LEU A 7 3.13 -3.55 -8.54
C LEU A 7 1.88 -2.80 -9.00
N PHE A 8 0.78 -2.95 -8.29
CA PHE A 8 -0.44 -2.17 -8.47
C PHE A 8 -0.57 -1.14 -7.36
N GLY A 9 -1.26 -0.04 -7.63
CA GLY A 9 -1.57 0.94 -6.60
C GLY A 9 -1.45 2.37 -7.06
N ASP A 10 -0.90 3.19 -6.18
CA ASP A 10 -0.83 4.64 -6.25
C ASP A 10 0.62 5.17 -6.31
N SER A 11 0.82 6.44 -5.95
CA SER A 11 2.10 7.13 -5.91
C SER A 11 3.14 6.51 -4.95
N ILE A 12 2.75 5.62 -4.05
CA ILE A 12 3.72 4.88 -3.22
C ILE A 12 4.68 4.07 -4.09
N PHE A 13 4.18 3.51 -5.21
CA PHE A 13 5.00 2.78 -6.17
C PHE A 13 5.34 3.60 -7.42
N ASP A 14 4.40 4.47 -7.87
CA ASP A 14 4.60 5.38 -9.00
C ASP A 14 5.11 6.74 -8.53
N ASN A 15 6.28 6.74 -7.87
CA ASN A 15 6.83 7.92 -7.21
C ASN A 15 7.91 8.69 -8.00
N ALA A 16 8.12 8.35 -9.28
CA ALA A 16 9.20 8.95 -10.08
C ALA A 16 9.11 10.48 -10.17
N ALA A 17 7.90 11.06 -10.17
CA ALA A 17 7.67 12.51 -10.21
C ALA A 17 8.14 13.26 -8.95
N TYR A 18 8.39 12.58 -7.84
CA TYR A 18 8.64 13.18 -6.53
C TYR A 18 10.09 13.07 -6.05
N ILE A 19 10.99 12.44 -6.82
CA ILE A 19 12.35 12.04 -6.37
C ILE A 19 13.49 12.63 -7.19
N ASP A 20 13.27 13.75 -7.88
CA ASP A 20 14.30 14.54 -8.60
C ASP A 20 15.25 13.70 -9.47
N GLY A 21 14.73 12.74 -10.24
CA GLY A 21 15.50 11.86 -11.13
C GLY A 21 16.24 10.71 -10.43
N GLY A 22 16.02 10.50 -9.14
CA GLY A 22 16.48 9.30 -8.43
C GLY A 22 15.71 8.04 -8.90
N PRO A 23 16.13 6.84 -8.47
CA PRO A 23 15.42 5.62 -8.81
C PRO A 23 14.09 5.52 -8.05
N ASP A 24 12.99 5.26 -8.77
CA ASP A 24 11.67 4.96 -8.20
C ASP A 24 11.66 3.60 -7.49
N VAL A 25 10.56 3.30 -6.78
CA VAL A 25 10.40 2.02 -6.05
C VAL A 25 10.56 0.82 -6.99
N ALA A 26 10.00 0.88 -8.19
CA ALA A 26 10.09 -0.21 -9.15
C ALA A 26 11.51 -0.43 -9.68
N ALA A 27 12.27 0.65 -9.95
CA ALA A 27 13.66 0.58 -10.36
C ALA A 27 14.55 0.01 -9.24
N GLN A 28 14.34 0.44 -8.00
CA GLN A 28 15.05 -0.07 -6.84
C GLN A 28 14.74 -1.55 -6.59
N LEU A 29 13.48 -1.96 -6.74
CA LEU A 29 13.10 -3.37 -6.63
C LEU A 29 13.77 -4.23 -7.71
N ARG A 30 13.82 -3.77 -8.96
CA ARG A 30 14.53 -4.48 -10.06
C ARG A 30 16.01 -4.69 -9.73
N ALA A 31 16.64 -3.70 -9.10
CA ALA A 31 18.05 -3.80 -8.72
C ALA A 31 18.31 -4.79 -7.58
N LEU A 32 17.29 -5.10 -6.77
CA LEU A 32 17.40 -6.03 -5.64
C LEU A 32 17.07 -7.48 -6.01
N LEU A 33 16.31 -7.73 -7.06
CA LEU A 33 15.91 -9.07 -7.48
C LEU A 33 16.99 -9.74 -8.35
N ASP A 34 16.80 -11.03 -8.63
CA ASP A 34 17.71 -11.78 -9.50
C ASP A 34 17.62 -11.25 -10.95
N PRO A 35 18.70 -11.34 -11.77
CA PRO A 35 18.72 -10.78 -13.12
C PRO A 35 17.63 -11.32 -14.05
N ASP A 36 17.14 -12.54 -13.81
CA ASP A 36 16.10 -13.18 -14.62
C ASP A 36 14.68 -12.81 -14.14
N ASP A 37 14.55 -12.18 -12.97
CA ASP A 37 13.25 -11.73 -12.43
C ASP A 37 12.78 -10.45 -13.14
N ARG A 38 11.46 -10.28 -13.25
CA ARG A 38 10.85 -9.11 -13.86
C ARG A 38 10.02 -8.32 -12.86
N VAL A 39 10.03 -7.00 -13.01
CA VAL A 39 9.14 -6.10 -12.27
C VAL A 39 8.33 -5.27 -13.27
N THR A 40 7.01 -5.36 -13.18
CA THR A 40 6.07 -4.55 -13.94
C THR A 40 5.38 -3.57 -13.01
N LEU A 41 5.49 -2.27 -13.31
CA LEU A 41 4.75 -1.22 -12.62
C LEU A 41 3.40 -1.01 -13.31
N LYS A 42 2.32 -1.22 -12.59
CA LYS A 42 0.92 -0.98 -12.97
C LYS A 42 0.25 0.02 -12.03
N ALA A 43 0.98 0.52 -11.04
CA ALA A 43 0.51 1.59 -10.18
C ALA A 43 0.42 2.90 -10.99
N ASN A 44 -0.54 3.74 -10.64
CA ASN A 44 -0.70 5.07 -11.19
C ASN A 44 -0.88 6.08 -10.05
N ASP A 45 -0.11 7.15 -10.09
CA ASP A 45 -0.23 8.26 -9.15
C ASP A 45 -1.68 8.73 -9.00
N GLY A 46 -2.11 9.00 -7.78
CA GLY A 46 -3.46 9.49 -7.47
C GLY A 46 -4.57 8.43 -7.47
N SER A 47 -4.28 7.16 -7.77
CA SER A 47 -5.30 6.11 -7.81
C SER A 47 -5.93 5.85 -6.45
N ILE A 48 -7.26 5.70 -6.43
CA ILE A 48 -8.06 5.22 -5.30
C ILE A 48 -8.36 3.72 -5.43
N SER A 49 -8.83 3.10 -4.36
CA SER A 49 -9.07 1.65 -4.27
C SER A 49 -9.92 1.10 -5.42
N GLU A 50 -10.99 1.80 -5.80
CA GLU A 50 -11.86 1.40 -6.92
C GLU A 50 -11.14 1.39 -8.29
N GLN A 51 -10.21 2.33 -8.49
CA GLN A 51 -9.42 2.39 -9.72
C GLN A 51 -8.37 1.27 -9.74
N VAL A 52 -7.70 1.03 -8.61
CA VAL A 52 -6.72 -0.06 -8.48
C VAL A 52 -7.40 -1.42 -8.73
N GLU A 53 -8.61 -1.64 -8.16
CA GLU A 53 -9.39 -2.86 -8.43
C GLU A 53 -9.62 -3.08 -9.93
N ARG A 54 -10.03 -2.05 -10.66
CA ARG A 54 -10.23 -2.13 -12.11
C ARG A 54 -8.93 -2.47 -12.86
N HIS A 55 -7.79 -1.95 -12.40
CA HIS A 55 -6.50 -2.25 -13.02
C HIS A 55 -6.05 -3.71 -12.82
N LEU A 56 -6.58 -4.44 -11.81
CA LEU A 56 -6.25 -5.85 -11.63
C LEU A 56 -6.67 -6.73 -12.81
N PHE A 57 -7.67 -6.32 -13.62
CA PHE A 57 -8.05 -7.02 -14.85
C PHE A 57 -6.92 -7.08 -15.89
N ASP A 58 -5.95 -6.15 -15.80
CA ASP A 58 -4.77 -6.12 -16.66
C ASP A 58 -3.56 -6.83 -16.03
N CYS A 59 -3.78 -7.66 -15.00
CA CYS A 59 -2.70 -8.43 -14.39
C CYS A 59 -2.15 -9.45 -15.40
N PRO A 60 -0.84 -9.48 -15.65
CA PRO A 60 -0.23 -10.47 -16.53
C PRO A 60 -0.47 -11.90 -16.05
N ASP A 61 -0.83 -12.80 -16.97
CA ASP A 61 -1.10 -14.22 -16.65
C ASP A 61 0.09 -14.95 -16.05
N ASP A 62 1.31 -14.46 -16.30
CA ASP A 62 2.56 -15.01 -15.80
C ASP A 62 3.09 -14.28 -14.53
N ALA A 63 2.27 -13.43 -13.91
CA ALA A 63 2.58 -12.84 -12.62
C ALA A 63 2.71 -13.93 -11.56
N THR A 64 3.85 -13.97 -10.88
CA THR A 64 4.08 -14.87 -9.74
C THR A 64 3.80 -14.21 -8.40
N HIS A 65 4.04 -12.90 -8.34
CA HIS A 65 3.82 -12.08 -7.14
C HIS A 65 3.12 -10.78 -7.53
N VAL A 66 2.13 -10.41 -6.75
CA VAL A 66 1.42 -9.12 -6.89
C VAL A 66 1.53 -8.39 -5.56
N VAL A 67 1.96 -7.12 -5.60
CA VAL A 67 1.99 -6.26 -4.43
C VAL A 67 1.12 -5.05 -4.71
N ILE A 68 0.22 -4.73 -3.76
CA ILE A 68 -0.77 -3.68 -3.92
C ILE A 68 -0.63 -2.64 -2.81
N SER A 69 -0.48 -1.37 -3.20
CA SER A 69 -0.59 -0.22 -2.30
C SER A 69 -1.84 0.57 -2.66
N SER A 70 -2.75 0.73 -1.72
CA SER A 70 -4.00 1.46 -1.97
C SER A 70 -4.63 1.94 -0.68
N GLY A 71 -5.42 3.01 -0.79
CA GLY A 71 -6.19 3.57 0.31
C GLY A 71 -5.73 4.96 0.74
N GLY A 72 -4.48 5.35 0.47
CA GLY A 72 -3.96 6.68 0.81
C GLY A 72 -4.79 7.79 0.19
N ASN A 73 -5.04 7.72 -1.11
CA ASN A 73 -5.85 8.72 -1.83
C ASN A 73 -7.34 8.68 -1.43
N ASP A 74 -7.88 7.50 -1.10
CA ASP A 74 -9.25 7.38 -0.57
C ASP A 74 -9.39 8.19 0.73
N ILE A 75 -8.40 8.09 1.63
CA ILE A 75 -8.40 8.76 2.93
C ILE A 75 -8.20 10.28 2.77
N LEU A 76 -7.38 10.71 1.82
CA LEU A 76 -7.17 12.13 1.54
C LEU A 76 -8.47 12.85 1.18
N HIS A 77 -9.46 12.18 0.60
CA HIS A 77 -10.80 12.74 0.38
C HIS A 77 -11.51 13.12 1.69
N HIS A 78 -11.11 12.55 2.82
CA HIS A 78 -11.66 12.84 4.14
C HIS A 78 -10.81 13.83 4.96
N ALA A 79 -9.69 14.34 4.42
CA ALA A 79 -8.76 15.21 5.16
C ALA A 79 -9.44 16.45 5.78
N ALA A 80 -10.41 17.04 5.09
CA ALA A 80 -11.17 18.19 5.58
C ALA A 80 -11.96 17.92 6.89
N LEU A 81 -12.15 16.67 7.28
CA LEU A 81 -12.78 16.34 8.57
C LEU A 81 -11.96 16.80 9.77
N LEU A 82 -10.63 16.86 9.63
CA LEU A 82 -9.73 17.26 10.72
C LEU A 82 -9.84 18.74 11.09
N ASP A 83 -10.32 19.58 10.18
CA ASP A 83 -10.53 21.00 10.39
C ASP A 83 -11.96 21.33 10.91
N GLN A 84 -12.82 20.32 11.01
CA GLN A 84 -14.20 20.52 11.45
C GLN A 84 -14.30 20.63 12.98
N PRO A 85 -15.06 21.60 13.49
CA PRO A 85 -15.32 21.68 14.92
C PRO A 85 -16.12 20.48 15.41
N CYS A 86 -15.77 20.00 16.62
CA CYS A 86 -16.49 18.94 17.31
C CYS A 86 -16.72 19.34 18.77
N GLU A 87 -17.96 19.21 19.24
CA GLU A 87 -18.32 19.55 20.63
C GLU A 87 -17.77 18.56 21.64
N THR A 88 -17.65 17.29 21.25
CA THR A 88 -17.17 16.22 22.12
C THR A 88 -16.21 15.29 21.38
N MET A 89 -15.37 14.59 22.13
CA MET A 89 -14.52 13.53 21.58
C MET A 89 -15.34 12.41 20.94
N ALA A 90 -16.51 12.07 21.50
CA ALA A 90 -17.40 11.07 20.94
C ALA A 90 -17.91 11.49 19.54
N ALA A 91 -18.25 12.78 19.35
CA ALA A 91 -18.66 13.30 18.06
C ALA A 91 -17.50 13.25 17.03
N ALA A 92 -16.26 13.54 17.45
CA ALA A 92 -15.09 13.42 16.58
C ALA A 92 -14.86 11.96 16.16
N MET A 93 -14.93 11.01 17.10
CA MET A 93 -14.80 9.59 16.82
C MET A 93 -15.91 9.07 15.88
N ALA A 94 -17.14 9.54 16.03
CA ALA A 94 -18.23 9.18 15.13
C ALA A 94 -17.94 9.62 13.70
N LYS A 95 -17.48 10.86 13.46
CA LYS A 95 -17.10 11.36 12.13
C LYS A 95 -15.98 10.52 11.49
N LEU A 96 -14.96 10.13 12.26
CA LEU A 96 -13.90 9.26 11.78
C LEU A 96 -14.42 7.85 11.47
N GLY A 97 -15.36 7.34 12.28
CA GLY A 97 -16.05 6.08 12.03
C GLY A 97 -16.86 6.10 10.74
N ASP A 98 -17.57 7.20 10.47
CA ASP A 98 -18.33 7.38 9.22
C ASP A 98 -17.40 7.42 7.99
N ALA A 99 -16.27 8.14 8.08
CA ALA A 99 -15.25 8.17 7.02
C ALA A 99 -14.68 6.78 6.75
N ARG A 100 -14.33 6.03 7.82
CA ARG A 100 -13.93 4.63 7.70
C ARG A 100 -15.00 3.78 7.02
N GLY A 101 -16.27 3.91 7.43
CA GLY A 101 -17.40 3.18 6.83
C GLY A 101 -17.60 3.47 5.34
N GLN A 102 -17.21 4.66 4.85
CA GLN A 102 -17.22 5.01 3.43
C GLN A 102 -16.03 4.39 2.68
N PHE A 103 -14.87 4.26 3.32
CA PHE A 103 -13.66 3.66 2.76
C PHE A 103 -13.77 2.13 2.62
N GLU A 104 -14.30 1.45 3.64
CA GLU A 104 -14.28 -0.02 3.76
C GLU A 104 -14.82 -0.78 2.54
N PRO A 105 -15.97 -0.40 1.91
CA PRO A 105 -16.53 -1.16 0.79
C PRO A 105 -15.58 -1.24 -0.42
N ALA A 106 -15.02 -0.12 -0.85
CA ALA A 106 -14.13 -0.08 -2.01
C ALA A 106 -12.83 -0.85 -1.76
N HIS A 107 -12.21 -0.66 -0.58
CA HIS A 107 -10.99 -1.38 -0.24
C HIS A 107 -11.23 -2.89 -0.03
N SER A 108 -12.37 -3.28 0.57
CA SER A 108 -12.72 -4.70 0.71
C SER A 108 -12.92 -5.36 -0.66
N SER A 109 -13.61 -4.69 -1.59
CA SER A 109 -13.80 -5.18 -2.96
C SER A 109 -12.48 -5.39 -3.68
N LEU A 110 -11.56 -4.43 -3.58
CA LEU A 110 -10.20 -4.55 -4.12
C LEU A 110 -9.47 -5.79 -3.55
N VAL A 111 -9.52 -6.00 -2.23
CA VAL A 111 -8.85 -7.13 -1.57
C VAL A 111 -9.48 -8.47 -2.00
N ASP A 112 -10.80 -8.53 -2.09
CA ASP A 112 -11.53 -9.71 -2.54
C ASP A 112 -11.20 -10.04 -4.01
N ALA A 113 -11.10 -9.03 -4.90
CA ALA A 113 -10.65 -9.20 -6.28
C ALA A 113 -9.18 -9.65 -6.37
N ALA A 114 -8.31 -9.09 -5.54
CA ALA A 114 -6.90 -9.47 -5.48
C ALA A 114 -6.70 -10.93 -5.04
N ALA A 115 -7.55 -11.43 -4.15
CA ALA A 115 -7.53 -12.83 -3.69
C ALA A 115 -7.88 -13.85 -4.78
N LEU A 116 -8.47 -13.41 -5.89
CA LEU A 116 -8.79 -14.27 -7.04
C LEU A 116 -7.64 -14.38 -8.04
N LEU A 117 -6.56 -13.61 -7.88
CA LEU A 117 -5.41 -13.67 -8.77
C LEU A 117 -4.64 -14.99 -8.56
N ASN A 118 -4.17 -15.56 -9.66
CA ASN A 118 -3.33 -16.76 -9.62
C ASN A 118 -1.85 -16.40 -9.35
N ALA A 119 -1.60 -15.72 -8.25
CA ALA A 119 -0.28 -15.24 -7.83
C ALA A 119 -0.20 -15.19 -6.30
N CYS A 120 1.00 -15.08 -5.75
CA CYS A 120 1.19 -14.71 -4.35
C CYS A 120 0.88 -13.22 -4.20
N VAL A 121 -0.08 -12.85 -3.35
CA VAL A 121 -0.56 -11.48 -3.20
C VAL A 121 -0.21 -10.93 -1.83
N ALA A 122 0.37 -9.73 -1.80
CA ALA A 122 0.54 -8.93 -0.60
C ALA A 122 -0.12 -7.56 -0.76
N ILE A 123 -0.82 -7.13 0.29
CA ILE A 123 -1.37 -5.78 0.41
C ILE A 123 -0.49 -4.96 1.35
N CYS A 124 -0.23 -3.70 1.01
CA CYS A 124 0.48 -2.78 1.89
C CYS A 124 -0.50 -2.08 2.85
N THR A 125 -0.06 -1.84 4.09
CA THR A 125 -0.69 -0.78 4.90
C THR A 125 -0.29 0.60 4.35
N ILE A 126 -1.03 1.64 4.74
CA ILE A 126 -0.62 3.01 4.48
C ILE A 126 0.33 3.43 5.60
N TYR A 127 1.49 4.00 5.28
CA TYR A 127 2.41 4.56 6.28
C TYR A 127 1.82 5.81 6.94
N ASP A 128 2.38 6.22 8.07
CA ASP A 128 1.82 7.32 8.90
C ASP A 128 1.97 8.72 8.28
N ALA A 129 2.64 8.85 7.15
CA ALA A 129 2.98 10.11 6.49
C ALA A 129 3.80 11.08 7.39
N ASN A 130 4.40 12.10 6.82
CA ASN A 130 5.14 13.11 7.59
C ASN A 130 4.27 14.35 7.86
N MET A 131 3.05 14.13 8.37
CA MET A 131 2.02 15.16 8.58
C MET A 131 1.65 15.39 10.05
N GLY A 132 2.40 14.78 10.96
CA GLY A 132 2.22 14.93 12.40
C GLY A 132 1.29 13.90 13.07
N PRO A 133 1.25 13.90 14.43
CA PRO A 133 0.65 12.81 15.19
C PRO A 133 -0.88 12.72 15.06
N GLN A 134 -1.55 13.81 14.74
CA GLN A 134 -3.02 13.80 14.53
C GLN A 134 -3.38 13.00 13.28
N ILE A 135 -2.63 13.19 12.19
CA ILE A 135 -2.80 12.46 10.96
C ILE A 135 -2.47 10.98 11.18
N ALA A 136 -1.33 10.66 11.80
CA ALA A 136 -0.95 9.28 12.11
C ALA A 136 -2.04 8.56 12.95
N THR A 137 -2.63 9.27 13.93
CA THR A 137 -3.75 8.75 14.72
C THR A 137 -4.98 8.47 13.86
N ALA A 138 -5.37 9.41 12.98
CA ALA A 138 -6.50 9.22 12.07
C ALA A 138 -6.24 8.06 11.09
N MET A 139 -5.02 7.97 10.53
CA MET A 139 -4.62 6.91 9.61
C MET A 139 -4.71 5.51 10.25
N SER A 140 -4.46 5.38 11.56
CA SER A 140 -4.52 4.10 12.25
C SER A 140 -5.90 3.44 12.17
N ILE A 141 -6.98 4.22 12.10
CA ILE A 141 -8.36 3.73 11.98
C ILE A 141 -8.59 3.05 10.62
N PHE A 142 -8.04 3.61 9.56
CA PHE A 142 -8.12 3.03 8.22
C PHE A 142 -7.19 1.83 8.07
N ASN A 143 -5.98 1.91 8.63
CA ASN A 143 -5.05 0.78 8.65
C ASN A 143 -5.61 -0.43 9.43
N ASP A 144 -6.42 -0.23 10.47
CA ASP A 144 -7.16 -1.31 11.12
C ASP A 144 -8.13 -1.98 10.12
N ALA A 145 -8.88 -1.21 9.32
CA ALA A 145 -9.75 -1.76 8.28
C ALA A 145 -8.96 -2.54 7.22
N ILE A 146 -7.88 -1.97 6.68
CA ILE A 146 -6.98 -2.64 5.73
C ILE A 146 -6.50 -3.98 6.29
N THR A 147 -5.96 -3.97 7.50
CA THR A 147 -5.45 -5.18 8.16
C THR A 147 -6.53 -6.26 8.30
N ARG A 148 -7.76 -5.87 8.70
CA ARG A 148 -8.89 -6.81 8.80
C ARG A 148 -9.30 -7.39 7.46
N HIS A 149 -9.32 -6.58 6.39
CA HIS A 149 -9.65 -7.06 5.04
C HIS A 149 -8.62 -8.09 4.58
N VAL A 150 -7.32 -7.80 4.75
CA VAL A 150 -6.21 -8.69 4.38
C VAL A 150 -6.27 -10.01 5.16
N HIS A 151 -6.45 -9.96 6.48
CA HIS A 151 -6.57 -11.16 7.30
C HIS A 151 -7.78 -12.02 6.92
N ARG A 152 -8.93 -11.40 6.63
CA ARG A 152 -10.12 -12.12 6.22
C ARG A 152 -9.94 -12.83 4.88
N ALA A 153 -9.23 -12.21 3.94
CA ALA A 153 -8.93 -12.77 2.62
C ALA A 153 -7.77 -13.79 2.63
N GLY A 154 -7.04 -13.93 3.73
CA GLY A 154 -5.86 -14.81 3.82
C GLY A 154 -4.68 -14.36 2.96
N LEU A 155 -4.62 -13.06 2.61
CA LEU A 155 -3.51 -12.48 1.85
C LEU A 155 -2.35 -12.08 2.78
N ASP A 156 -1.16 -11.87 2.21
CA ASP A 156 0.00 -11.37 2.95
C ASP A 156 -0.08 -9.86 3.16
N LEU A 157 0.58 -9.35 4.19
CA LEU A 157 0.61 -7.94 4.55
C LEU A 157 2.05 -7.42 4.57
N ILE A 158 2.31 -6.31 3.86
CA ILE A 158 3.53 -5.52 4.02
C ILE A 158 3.19 -4.29 4.86
N ASP A 159 3.73 -4.22 6.08
CA ASP A 159 3.39 -3.15 7.01
C ASP A 159 4.30 -1.93 6.82
N LEU A 160 3.89 -1.00 5.96
CA LEU A 160 4.65 0.20 5.64
C LEU A 160 4.78 1.19 6.81
N ARG A 161 3.94 1.08 7.85
CA ARG A 161 4.04 1.94 9.05
C ARG A 161 5.36 1.76 9.79
N VAL A 162 5.92 0.54 9.74
CA VAL A 162 7.20 0.22 10.37
C VAL A 162 8.38 0.25 9.39
N VAL A 163 8.09 0.15 8.09
CA VAL A 163 9.09 0.27 7.02
C VAL A 163 9.48 1.73 6.80
N CYS A 164 8.51 2.65 6.67
CA CYS A 164 8.70 4.08 6.46
C CYS A 164 8.34 4.85 7.74
N ASN A 165 9.25 4.90 8.71
CA ASN A 165 9.01 5.46 10.04
C ASN A 165 9.92 6.64 10.41
N GLU A 166 10.72 7.14 9.47
CA GLU A 166 11.62 8.28 9.66
C GLU A 166 11.26 9.43 8.72
N ALA A 167 11.49 10.68 9.15
CA ALA A 167 11.20 11.85 8.32
C ALA A 167 11.95 11.83 6.97
N ALA A 168 13.15 11.25 6.92
CA ALA A 168 13.95 11.12 5.70
C ALA A 168 13.36 10.14 4.68
N ASP A 169 12.40 9.31 5.08
CA ASP A 169 11.72 8.38 4.20
C ASP A 169 10.75 9.08 3.24
N TYR A 170 10.47 10.36 3.46
CA TYR A 170 9.51 11.15 2.71
C TYR A 170 10.17 12.24 1.88
N ALA A 171 9.79 12.36 0.60
CA ALA A 171 10.21 13.43 -0.30
C ALA A 171 9.40 14.72 -0.06
N ASN A 172 8.15 14.57 0.32
CA ASN A 172 7.20 15.60 0.72
C ASN A 172 6.33 15.03 1.86
N PRO A 173 5.27 15.72 2.35
CA PRO A 173 4.49 15.20 3.47
C PRO A 173 3.91 13.79 3.29
N ILE A 174 3.67 13.33 2.05
CA ILE A 174 2.94 12.08 1.78
C ILE A 174 3.64 11.11 0.82
N GLU A 175 4.69 11.55 0.09
CA GLU A 175 5.31 10.69 -0.92
C GLU A 175 6.65 10.13 -0.44
N PRO A 176 7.01 8.88 -0.80
CA PRO A 176 8.27 8.30 -0.41
C PRO A 176 9.44 8.97 -1.13
N SER A 177 10.49 9.26 -0.37
CA SER A 177 11.78 9.69 -0.91
C SER A 177 12.53 8.51 -1.57
N VAL A 178 13.70 8.77 -2.16
CA VAL A 178 14.60 7.70 -2.61
C VAL A 178 14.95 6.74 -1.46
N LEU A 179 15.12 7.25 -0.24
CA LEU A 179 15.43 6.41 0.94
C LEU A 179 14.21 5.57 1.36
N GLY A 180 13.03 6.18 1.45
CA GLY A 180 11.79 5.47 1.75
C GLY A 180 11.47 4.44 0.67
N GLY A 181 11.61 4.81 -0.59
CA GLY A 181 11.47 3.89 -1.72
C GLY A 181 12.42 2.69 -1.64
N ALA A 182 13.67 2.90 -1.19
CA ALA A 182 14.63 1.80 -0.98
C ALA A 182 14.16 0.83 0.11
N LYS A 183 13.62 1.34 1.22
CA LYS A 183 13.08 0.51 2.31
C LYS A 183 11.85 -0.29 1.83
N ILE A 184 10.94 0.36 1.08
CA ILE A 184 9.76 -0.30 0.48
C ILE A 184 10.22 -1.41 -0.48
N ALA A 185 11.13 -1.12 -1.41
CA ALA A 185 11.66 -2.08 -2.35
C ALA A 185 12.35 -3.27 -1.66
N ALA A 186 13.10 -3.02 -0.58
CA ALA A 186 13.74 -4.06 0.22
C ALA A 186 12.72 -4.97 0.92
N SER A 187 11.64 -4.41 1.47
CA SER A 187 10.56 -5.16 2.09
C SER A 187 9.83 -6.06 1.05
N ILE A 188 9.53 -5.50 -0.13
CA ILE A 188 8.94 -6.26 -1.24
C ILE A 188 9.88 -7.38 -1.70
N ALA A 189 11.19 -7.11 -1.86
CA ALA A 189 12.16 -8.12 -2.23
C ALA A 189 12.27 -9.25 -1.17
N GLY A 190 12.17 -8.90 0.11
CA GLY A 190 12.09 -9.85 1.22
C GLY A 190 10.87 -10.76 1.12
N TYR A 191 9.69 -10.18 0.86
CA TYR A 191 8.46 -10.91 0.60
C TYR A 191 8.63 -11.88 -0.59
N VAL A 192 9.05 -11.39 -1.75
CA VAL A 192 9.22 -12.17 -3.00
C VAL A 192 10.18 -13.33 -2.84
N ARG A 193 11.23 -13.18 -2.03
CA ARG A 193 12.21 -14.27 -1.78
C ARG A 193 11.70 -15.31 -0.80
N THR A 194 10.80 -14.95 0.08
CA THR A 194 10.32 -15.82 1.18
C THR A 194 9.07 -16.60 0.79
N VAL A 195 8.25 -16.01 -0.10
CA VAL A 195 6.93 -16.53 -0.44
C VAL A 195 6.97 -17.23 -1.79
N GLU A 196 6.75 -18.54 -1.80
CA GLU A 196 6.67 -19.35 -3.03
C GLU A 196 5.22 -19.75 -3.37
N SER A 197 4.31 -19.65 -2.42
CA SER A 197 2.88 -19.93 -2.58
C SER A 197 2.06 -19.15 -1.58
N GLN A 198 0.81 -18.84 -1.94
CA GLN A 198 -0.13 -18.21 -1.01
C GLN A 198 -0.39 -19.16 0.17
N ALA A 199 -0.31 -18.64 1.39
CA ALA A 199 -0.57 -19.39 2.60
C ALA A 199 -2.06 -19.28 3.01
N GLU A 200 -2.53 -20.21 3.85
CA GLU A 200 -3.87 -20.12 4.44
C GLU A 200 -3.96 -19.03 5.54
N GLN A 201 -2.81 -18.57 6.03
CA GLN A 201 -2.73 -17.56 7.09
C GLN A 201 -1.91 -16.36 6.60
N THR A 202 -2.35 -15.17 6.97
CA THR A 202 -1.65 -13.93 6.65
C THR A 202 -0.25 -13.91 7.27
N ARG A 203 0.76 -13.67 6.43
CA ARG A 203 2.14 -13.37 6.86
C ARG A 203 2.32 -11.85 6.84
N VAL A 204 3.05 -11.31 7.82
CA VAL A 204 3.32 -9.87 7.94
C VAL A 204 4.80 -9.60 7.68
N PHE A 205 5.09 -8.73 6.74
CA PHE A 205 6.42 -8.27 6.37
C PHE A 205 6.60 -6.82 6.82
N ALA A 206 7.63 -6.56 7.64
CA ALA A 206 7.83 -5.28 8.33
C ALA A 206 9.31 -4.84 8.35
N ARG A 207 10.12 -5.36 7.41
CA ARG A 207 11.56 -5.06 7.29
C ARG A 207 11.96 -4.97 5.84
#